data_da6b2499b2975fece0fa6591ccf0d980
#
_entry.id   da6b2499b2975fece0fa6591ccf0d980
#
_cell.length_a   1.000
_cell.length_b   1.000
_cell.length_c   1.000
_cell.angle_alpha   90.00
_cell.angle_beta   90.00
_cell.angle_gamma   90.00
#
_symmetry.space_group_name_H-M   'P 1'
#
loop_
_entity.id
_entity.type
_entity.pdbx_description
1 polymer ?
#
loop_
_entity_poly.entity_id
_entity_poly.type
_entity_poly.pdbx_seq_one_letter_code
_entity_poly.pdbx_strand_id
1 'polypeptide(L)'
;MKNISILGATGSIGRNTLDLISRDVDQFKVVGLTGANNIQLLAESAIKFNADVVATADESRFDDLKEMLSGYRVEVCAGLNGLLEVASRQAEWVMSSIVGSAGLLPGLKALEAGANLALANKESMVAAGPIMKRLSEVQGVKLIPVDSEHSAISQVIRGEERESLSKIIITASGGAFRNLTASELIDVTPDQASTHPTWNMGQRITIDSASLFNKALEVIEAKEFFGLKSSEIEVLIHPPVSYTHLRAHETIAD
;
A
#
# COMPACT_ATOMS: atom_id res chain seq x y z
N MET A 1 -17.29 -9.11 -13.98
CA MET A 1 -15.98 -8.43 -14.10
C MET A 1 -15.93 -7.37 -13.03
N LYS A 2 -14.89 -7.35 -12.18
CA LYS A 2 -14.74 -6.37 -11.10
C LYS A 2 -14.01 -5.13 -11.60
N ASN A 3 -14.57 -3.96 -11.36
CA ASN A 3 -13.96 -2.68 -11.73
C ASN A 3 -12.90 -2.30 -10.70
N ILE A 4 -11.67 -2.04 -11.16
CA ILE A 4 -10.52 -1.73 -10.30
C ILE A 4 -9.82 -0.46 -10.77
N SER A 5 -9.46 0.42 -9.84
CA SER A 5 -8.51 1.52 -10.05
C SER A 5 -7.25 1.29 -9.22
N ILE A 6 -6.10 1.73 -9.75
CA ILE A 6 -4.80 1.57 -9.09
C ILE A 6 -4.12 2.93 -8.95
N LEU A 7 -4.07 3.42 -7.73
CA LEU A 7 -3.38 4.65 -7.37
C LEU A 7 -1.91 4.32 -7.09
N GLY A 8 -1.00 4.79 -7.95
CA GLY A 8 0.42 4.45 -7.90
C GLY A 8 0.78 3.20 -8.72
N ALA A 9 0.19 3.05 -9.90
CA ALA A 9 0.33 1.87 -10.78
C ALA A 9 1.77 1.59 -11.24
N THR A 10 2.63 2.59 -11.28
CA THR A 10 4.03 2.46 -11.71
C THR A 10 5.00 2.08 -10.58
N GLY A 11 4.53 2.09 -9.32
CA GLY A 11 5.27 1.63 -8.16
C GLY A 11 5.30 0.10 -8.03
N SER A 12 6.07 -0.43 -7.07
CA SER A 12 6.22 -1.87 -6.87
C SER A 12 4.88 -2.58 -6.60
N ILE A 13 4.08 -2.06 -5.68
CA ILE A 13 2.78 -2.64 -5.34
C ILE A 13 1.79 -2.51 -6.49
N GLY A 14 1.73 -1.35 -7.16
CA GLY A 14 0.87 -1.16 -8.33
C GLY A 14 1.21 -2.13 -9.47
N ARG A 15 2.48 -2.33 -9.76
CA ARG A 15 2.95 -3.31 -10.75
C ARG A 15 2.60 -4.75 -10.38
N ASN A 16 2.76 -5.12 -9.11
CA ASN A 16 2.36 -6.45 -8.63
C ASN A 16 0.84 -6.64 -8.75
N THR A 17 0.07 -5.59 -8.48
CA THR A 17 -1.39 -5.62 -8.67
C THR A 17 -1.75 -5.84 -10.15
N LEU A 18 -1.10 -5.12 -11.07
CA LEU A 18 -1.30 -5.29 -12.50
C LEU A 18 -0.86 -6.67 -12.99
N ASP A 19 0.23 -7.23 -12.43
CA ASP A 19 0.65 -8.61 -12.73
C ASP A 19 -0.43 -9.63 -12.33
N LEU A 20 -0.99 -9.49 -11.12
CA LEU A 20 -2.08 -10.36 -10.68
C LEU A 20 -3.32 -10.24 -11.58
N ILE A 21 -3.72 -9.02 -11.95
CA ILE A 21 -4.82 -8.78 -12.88
C ILE A 21 -4.54 -9.43 -14.25
N SER A 22 -3.28 -9.38 -14.72
CA SER A 22 -2.90 -9.95 -16.01
C SER A 22 -3.04 -11.49 -16.08
N ARG A 23 -3.08 -12.15 -14.93
CA ARG A 23 -3.25 -13.62 -14.84
C ARG A 23 -4.70 -14.07 -14.98
N ASP A 24 -5.66 -13.14 -14.80
CA ASP A 24 -7.09 -13.42 -14.89
C ASP A 24 -7.86 -12.18 -15.39
N VAL A 25 -7.53 -11.77 -16.61
CA VAL A 25 -8.03 -10.53 -17.23
C VAL A 25 -9.55 -10.49 -17.39
N ASP A 26 -10.17 -11.64 -17.52
CA ASP A 26 -11.63 -11.73 -17.70
C ASP A 26 -12.41 -11.42 -16.43
N GLN A 27 -11.78 -11.48 -15.29
CA GLN A 27 -12.40 -11.16 -14.00
C GLN A 27 -12.33 -9.67 -13.65
N PHE A 28 -11.41 -8.92 -14.26
CA PHE A 28 -11.10 -7.56 -13.86
C PHE A 28 -11.17 -6.58 -15.02
N LYS A 29 -11.75 -5.41 -14.77
CA LYS A 29 -11.67 -4.25 -15.64
C LYS A 29 -10.88 -3.14 -14.94
N VAL A 30 -9.79 -2.71 -15.55
CA VAL A 30 -9.04 -1.55 -15.06
C VAL A 30 -9.76 -0.27 -15.49
N VAL A 31 -10.27 0.47 -14.51
CA VAL A 31 -10.96 1.75 -14.75
C VAL A 31 -9.96 2.89 -14.79
N GLY A 32 -9.07 2.97 -13.79
CA GLY A 32 -8.15 4.09 -13.70
C GLY A 32 -6.77 3.70 -13.17
N LEU A 33 -5.75 4.36 -13.69
CA LEU A 33 -4.36 4.21 -13.27
C LEU A 33 -3.76 5.56 -12.95
N THR A 34 -2.95 5.63 -11.87
CA THR A 34 -2.15 6.83 -11.62
C THR A 34 -0.67 6.49 -11.52
N GLY A 35 0.16 7.46 -11.88
CA GLY A 35 1.62 7.40 -11.74
C GLY A 35 2.18 8.79 -11.43
N ALA A 36 3.49 8.89 -11.35
CA ALA A 36 4.17 10.18 -11.23
C ALA A 36 5.15 10.35 -12.40
N ASN A 37 6.44 10.09 -12.19
CA ASN A 37 7.48 10.41 -13.18
C ASN A 37 7.59 9.39 -14.32
N ASN A 38 7.23 8.13 -14.08
CA ASN A 38 7.35 7.08 -15.08
C ASN A 38 6.10 7.00 -15.97
N ILE A 39 5.92 8.03 -16.79
CA ILE A 39 4.76 8.12 -17.72
C ILE A 39 4.81 7.08 -18.83
N GLN A 40 6.00 6.63 -19.23
CA GLN A 40 6.15 5.56 -20.21
C GLN A 40 5.47 4.27 -19.72
N LEU A 41 5.82 3.81 -18.51
CA LEU A 41 5.21 2.63 -17.92
C LEU A 41 3.72 2.81 -17.65
N LEU A 42 3.30 4.06 -17.31
CA LEU A 42 1.89 4.38 -17.10
C LEU A 42 1.10 4.24 -18.42
N ALA A 43 1.61 4.78 -19.52
CA ALA A 43 0.98 4.69 -20.84
C ALA A 43 0.93 3.23 -21.33
N GLU A 44 2.03 2.49 -21.25
CA GLU A 44 2.09 1.06 -21.60
C GLU A 44 1.06 0.24 -20.82
N SER A 45 0.94 0.51 -19.49
CA SER A 45 -0.05 -0.15 -18.63
C SER A 45 -1.48 0.21 -19.04
N ALA A 46 -1.75 1.48 -19.31
CA ALA A 46 -3.06 1.94 -19.75
C ALA A 46 -3.51 1.26 -21.05
N ILE A 47 -2.62 1.16 -22.01
CA ILE A 47 -2.87 0.48 -23.29
C ILE A 47 -3.11 -1.02 -23.06
N LYS A 48 -2.19 -1.67 -22.33
CA LYS A 48 -2.25 -3.12 -22.08
C LYS A 48 -3.55 -3.55 -21.40
N PHE A 49 -4.01 -2.78 -20.42
CA PHE A 49 -5.19 -3.11 -19.62
C PHE A 49 -6.45 -2.37 -20.07
N ASN A 50 -6.38 -1.62 -21.19
CA ASN A 50 -7.49 -0.85 -21.74
C ASN A 50 -8.18 0.01 -20.67
N ALA A 51 -7.38 0.79 -19.92
CA ALA A 51 -7.87 1.65 -18.87
C ALA A 51 -8.75 2.77 -19.41
N ASP A 52 -9.78 3.16 -18.67
CA ASP A 52 -10.68 4.24 -19.09
C ASP A 52 -10.03 5.63 -18.89
N VAL A 53 -9.23 5.78 -17.81
CA VAL A 53 -8.58 7.04 -17.43
C VAL A 53 -7.20 6.83 -16.83
N VAL A 54 -6.29 7.75 -17.08
CA VAL A 54 -4.97 7.80 -16.42
C VAL A 54 -4.66 9.19 -15.92
N ALA A 55 -3.88 9.27 -14.83
CA ALA A 55 -3.38 10.53 -14.33
C ALA A 55 -1.90 10.44 -13.94
N THR A 56 -1.12 11.44 -14.36
CA THR A 56 0.21 11.67 -13.81
C THR A 56 0.17 12.72 -12.70
N ALA A 57 0.89 12.47 -11.60
CA ALA A 57 1.01 13.45 -10.53
C ALA A 57 1.82 14.69 -10.95
N ASP A 58 2.70 14.53 -11.93
CA ASP A 58 3.54 15.59 -12.49
C ASP A 58 2.82 16.29 -13.64
N GLU A 59 2.31 17.50 -13.40
CA GLU A 59 1.60 18.28 -14.40
C GLU A 59 2.45 18.60 -15.62
N SER A 60 3.77 18.71 -15.48
CA SER A 60 4.67 18.99 -16.60
C SER A 60 4.76 17.84 -17.60
N ARG A 61 4.29 16.65 -17.24
CA ARG A 61 4.27 15.46 -18.07
C ARG A 61 2.93 15.21 -18.75
N PHE A 62 1.96 16.13 -18.61
CA PHE A 62 0.62 15.95 -19.16
C PHE A 62 0.64 15.80 -20.69
N ASP A 63 1.30 16.70 -21.38
CA ASP A 63 1.32 16.69 -22.85
C ASP A 63 2.06 15.46 -23.40
N ASP A 64 3.19 15.09 -22.79
CA ASP A 64 3.93 13.88 -23.18
C ASP A 64 3.05 12.62 -23.01
N LEU A 65 2.36 12.48 -21.86
CA LEU A 65 1.49 11.34 -21.59
C LEU A 65 0.30 11.31 -22.58
N LYS A 66 -0.27 12.46 -22.88
CA LYS A 66 -1.36 12.60 -23.84
C LYS A 66 -0.93 12.24 -25.27
N GLU A 67 0.28 12.61 -25.67
CA GLU A 67 0.85 12.22 -26.96
C GLU A 67 1.07 10.71 -27.05
N MET A 68 1.64 10.08 -26.00
CA MET A 68 1.83 8.62 -25.93
C MET A 68 0.53 7.82 -26.04
N LEU A 69 -0.59 8.41 -25.58
CA LEU A 69 -1.92 7.78 -25.61
C LEU A 69 -2.77 8.25 -26.79
N SER A 70 -2.19 9.01 -27.72
CA SER A 70 -2.88 9.44 -28.93
C SER A 70 -3.33 8.23 -29.76
N GLY A 71 -4.62 8.21 -30.11
CA GLY A 71 -5.22 7.09 -30.85
C GLY A 71 -5.83 5.98 -29.97
N TYR A 72 -5.64 6.03 -28.65
CA TYR A 72 -6.30 5.14 -27.69
C TYR A 72 -7.48 5.83 -27.00
N ARG A 73 -8.48 5.04 -26.58
CA ARG A 73 -9.64 5.55 -25.86
C ARG A 73 -9.35 5.63 -24.35
N VAL A 74 -8.39 6.47 -23.98
CA VAL A 74 -7.98 6.69 -22.59
C VAL A 74 -8.07 8.18 -22.30
N GLU A 75 -8.80 8.55 -21.27
CA GLU A 75 -8.81 9.91 -20.76
C GLU A 75 -7.50 10.20 -20.01
N VAL A 76 -6.89 11.36 -20.27
CA VAL A 76 -5.62 11.74 -19.64
C VAL A 76 -5.81 12.93 -18.74
N CYS A 77 -5.38 12.81 -17.49
CA CYS A 77 -5.41 13.85 -16.47
C CYS A 77 -4.01 14.08 -15.88
N ALA A 78 -3.83 15.18 -15.15
CA ALA A 78 -2.58 15.46 -14.46
C ALA A 78 -2.79 16.20 -13.13
N GLY A 79 -1.75 16.24 -12.32
CA GLY A 79 -1.72 16.90 -11.03
C GLY A 79 -2.64 16.26 -9.99
N LEU A 80 -2.78 16.94 -8.85
CA LEU A 80 -3.63 16.44 -7.76
C LEU A 80 -5.08 16.26 -8.22
N ASN A 81 -5.64 17.19 -8.97
CA ASN A 81 -7.01 17.08 -9.45
C ASN A 81 -7.20 15.86 -10.35
N GLY A 82 -6.21 15.54 -11.19
CA GLY A 82 -6.21 14.33 -12.00
C GLY A 82 -6.17 13.04 -11.15
N LEU A 83 -5.36 13.01 -10.10
CA LEU A 83 -5.33 11.88 -9.16
C LEU A 83 -6.69 11.70 -8.45
N LEU A 84 -7.31 12.78 -8.02
CA LEU A 84 -8.62 12.75 -7.37
C LEU A 84 -9.73 12.34 -8.36
N GLU A 85 -9.64 12.76 -9.61
CA GLU A 85 -10.55 12.33 -10.68
C GLU A 85 -10.50 10.81 -10.86
N VAL A 86 -9.29 10.23 -11.01
CA VAL A 86 -9.11 8.78 -11.11
C VAL A 86 -9.64 8.06 -9.87
N ALA A 87 -9.37 8.59 -8.67
CA ALA A 87 -9.80 8.00 -7.41
C ALA A 87 -11.32 8.03 -7.24
N SER A 88 -12.02 8.98 -7.85
CA SER A 88 -13.48 9.15 -7.76
C SER A 88 -14.26 8.34 -8.81
N ARG A 89 -13.58 7.75 -9.79
CA ARG A 89 -14.23 6.92 -10.81
C ARG A 89 -14.89 5.70 -10.17
N GLN A 90 -16.02 5.31 -10.75
CA GLN A 90 -16.79 4.18 -10.25
C GLN A 90 -16.01 2.87 -10.38
N ALA A 91 -15.40 2.45 -9.29
CA ALA A 91 -14.68 1.20 -9.15
C ALA A 91 -15.18 0.44 -7.91
N GLU A 92 -15.22 -0.88 -7.99
CA GLU A 92 -15.55 -1.72 -6.82
C GLU A 92 -14.38 -1.76 -5.84
N TRP A 93 -13.16 -1.71 -6.38
CA TRP A 93 -11.91 -1.76 -5.62
C TRP A 93 -10.92 -0.71 -6.07
N VAL A 94 -10.31 -0.08 -5.13
CA VAL A 94 -9.17 0.82 -5.36
C VAL A 94 -7.96 0.31 -4.60
N MET A 95 -6.87 0.04 -5.33
CA MET A 95 -5.55 -0.20 -4.74
C MET A 95 -4.88 1.14 -4.47
N SER A 96 -4.67 1.48 -3.21
CA SER A 96 -3.98 2.70 -2.80
C SER A 96 -2.51 2.41 -2.48
N SER A 97 -1.62 2.70 -3.43
CA SER A 97 -0.18 2.41 -3.34
C SER A 97 0.73 3.62 -3.63
N ILE A 98 0.17 4.82 -3.55
CA ILE A 98 0.96 6.06 -3.59
C ILE A 98 1.69 6.21 -2.26
N VAL A 99 3.01 6.33 -2.30
CA VAL A 99 3.88 6.42 -1.12
C VAL A 99 3.75 7.78 -0.42
N GLY A 100 3.75 7.78 0.90
CA GLY A 100 3.76 9.00 1.70
C GLY A 100 2.40 9.71 1.81
N SER A 101 2.41 10.94 2.28
CA SER A 101 1.20 11.75 2.50
C SER A 101 0.42 12.06 1.22
N ALA A 102 1.06 11.98 0.05
CA ALA A 102 0.41 12.20 -1.24
C ALA A 102 -0.70 11.19 -1.55
N GLY A 103 -0.67 10.00 -0.94
CA GLY A 103 -1.70 8.97 -1.10
C GLY A 103 -2.95 9.21 -0.25
N LEU A 104 -2.91 10.11 0.74
CA LEU A 104 -4.01 10.30 1.67
C LEU A 104 -5.28 10.84 0.99
N LEU A 105 -5.19 11.96 0.29
CA LEU A 105 -6.37 12.58 -0.34
C LEU A 105 -6.99 11.68 -1.43
N PRO A 106 -6.20 11.05 -2.35
CA PRO A 106 -6.77 10.09 -3.29
C PRO A 106 -7.42 8.88 -2.60
N GLY A 107 -6.84 8.37 -1.50
CA GLY A 107 -7.43 7.28 -0.72
C GLY A 107 -8.76 7.66 -0.08
N LEU A 108 -8.85 8.85 0.53
CA LEU A 108 -10.11 9.38 1.07
C LEU A 108 -11.15 9.56 -0.05
N LYS A 109 -10.73 10.08 -1.21
CA LYS A 109 -11.62 10.30 -2.34
C LYS A 109 -12.21 8.99 -2.88
N ALA A 110 -11.41 7.93 -2.91
CA ALA A 110 -11.89 6.60 -3.30
C ALA A 110 -12.94 6.05 -2.32
N LEU A 111 -12.72 6.23 -1.00
CA LEU A 111 -13.71 5.84 0.01
C LEU A 111 -15.00 6.67 -0.12
N GLU A 112 -14.90 8.01 -0.32
CA GLU A 112 -16.05 8.88 -0.57
C GLU A 112 -16.87 8.44 -1.79
N ALA A 113 -16.20 7.95 -2.82
CA ALA A 113 -16.83 7.43 -4.04
C ALA A 113 -17.47 6.05 -3.86
N GLY A 114 -17.38 5.46 -2.67
CA GLY A 114 -17.99 4.16 -2.37
C GLY A 114 -17.20 2.95 -2.85
N ALA A 115 -15.90 3.10 -3.07
CA ALA A 115 -15.02 1.98 -3.42
C ALA A 115 -14.45 1.28 -2.19
N ASN A 116 -14.31 -0.05 -2.24
CA ASN A 116 -13.48 -0.77 -1.28
C ASN A 116 -12.02 -0.37 -1.49
N LEU A 117 -11.31 -0.07 -0.41
CA LEU A 117 -9.94 0.40 -0.46
C LEU A 117 -8.96 -0.67 0.05
N ALA A 118 -8.11 -1.16 -0.83
CA ALA A 118 -6.94 -1.96 -0.47
C ALA A 118 -5.78 -1.00 -0.21
N LEU A 119 -5.43 -0.80 1.06
CA LEU A 119 -4.49 0.23 1.50
C LEU A 119 -3.09 -0.34 1.72
N ALA A 120 -2.17 0.02 0.83
CA ALA A 120 -0.74 -0.25 0.97
C ALA A 120 0.04 0.96 1.52
N ASN A 121 -0.58 2.14 1.51
CA ASN A 121 -0.02 3.38 2.04
C ASN A 121 -0.27 3.48 3.54
N LYS A 122 0.70 3.04 4.34
CA LYS A 122 0.60 3.07 5.81
C LYS A 122 0.56 4.47 6.39
N GLU A 123 1.20 5.44 5.74
CA GLU A 123 1.23 6.82 6.19
C GLU A 123 -0.18 7.45 6.21
N SER A 124 -1.04 7.06 5.30
CA SER A 124 -2.44 7.50 5.29
C SER A 124 -3.19 7.01 6.52
N MET A 125 -2.98 5.75 6.92
CA MET A 125 -3.61 5.18 8.12
C MET A 125 -3.06 5.80 9.40
N VAL A 126 -1.76 6.06 9.45
CA VAL A 126 -1.10 6.74 10.57
C VAL A 126 -1.61 8.18 10.73
N ALA A 127 -1.76 8.90 9.62
CA ALA A 127 -2.15 10.31 9.63
C ALA A 127 -3.66 10.53 9.84
N ALA A 128 -4.48 9.64 9.33
CA ALA A 128 -5.94 9.84 9.25
C ALA A 128 -6.76 8.55 9.46
N GLY A 129 -6.24 7.56 10.15
CA GLY A 129 -6.90 6.27 10.40
C GLY A 129 -8.34 6.40 10.90
N PRO A 130 -8.62 7.18 11.95
CA PRO A 130 -9.98 7.37 12.45
C PRO A 130 -10.94 7.95 11.39
N ILE A 131 -10.45 8.87 10.53
CA ILE A 131 -11.25 9.48 9.47
C ILE A 131 -11.53 8.45 8.38
N MET A 132 -10.51 7.68 7.94
CA MET A 132 -10.65 6.66 6.91
C MET A 132 -11.61 5.55 7.35
N LYS A 133 -11.51 5.09 8.60
CA LYS A 133 -12.42 4.09 9.18
C LYS A 133 -13.86 4.59 9.21
N ARG A 134 -14.07 5.78 9.78
CA ARG A 134 -15.41 6.37 9.82
C ARG A 134 -16.01 6.53 8.43
N LEU A 135 -15.20 6.96 7.46
CA LEU A 135 -15.66 7.12 6.09
C LEU A 135 -16.02 5.78 5.46
N SER A 136 -15.21 4.75 5.65
CA SER A 136 -15.51 3.40 5.16
C SER A 136 -16.80 2.83 5.79
N GLU A 137 -17.02 3.06 7.08
CA GLU A 137 -18.25 2.66 7.78
C GLU A 137 -19.49 3.38 7.24
N VAL A 138 -19.41 4.70 7.07
CA VAL A 138 -20.51 5.52 6.52
C VAL A 138 -20.87 5.11 5.10
N GLN A 139 -19.87 4.79 4.28
CA GLN A 139 -20.08 4.36 2.90
C GLN A 139 -20.40 2.86 2.77
N GLY A 140 -20.29 2.10 3.85
CA GLY A 140 -20.52 0.65 3.84
C GLY A 140 -19.50 -0.13 3.01
N VAL A 141 -18.27 0.39 2.88
CA VAL A 141 -17.19 -0.21 2.09
C VAL A 141 -16.08 -0.77 2.98
N LYS A 142 -15.25 -1.63 2.41
CA LYS A 142 -14.16 -2.28 3.12
C LYS A 142 -12.88 -1.47 3.02
N LEU A 143 -12.19 -1.33 4.15
CA LEU A 143 -10.81 -0.86 4.23
C LEU A 143 -9.94 -2.06 4.58
N ILE A 144 -9.06 -2.48 3.65
CA ILE A 144 -8.29 -3.72 3.75
C ILE A 144 -6.79 -3.40 3.77
N PRO A 145 -6.05 -3.92 4.75
CA PRO A 145 -4.61 -3.75 4.80
C PRO A 145 -3.91 -4.59 3.73
N VAL A 146 -2.93 -4.01 3.07
CA VAL A 146 -2.06 -4.67 2.07
C VAL A 146 -0.68 -4.94 2.63
N ASP A 147 -0.22 -4.15 3.60
CA ASP A 147 1.03 -4.41 4.30
C ASP A 147 1.04 -5.85 4.85
N SER A 148 2.16 -6.56 4.68
CA SER A 148 2.23 -8.01 4.92
C SER A 148 1.85 -8.41 6.33
N GLU A 149 2.34 -7.71 7.34
CA GLU A 149 2.03 -7.96 8.73
C GLU A 149 0.55 -7.75 9.04
N HIS A 150 -0.02 -6.65 8.56
CA HIS A 150 -1.44 -6.32 8.77
C HIS A 150 -2.37 -7.23 7.98
N SER A 151 -1.96 -7.62 6.77
CA SER A 151 -2.70 -8.61 5.98
C SER A 151 -2.73 -9.96 6.71
N ALA A 152 -1.60 -10.39 7.28
CA ALA A 152 -1.54 -11.62 8.08
C ALA A 152 -2.44 -11.53 9.32
N ILE A 153 -2.35 -10.42 10.09
CA ILE A 153 -3.23 -10.19 11.24
C ILE A 153 -4.69 -10.24 10.84
N SER A 154 -5.08 -9.53 9.77
CA SER A 154 -6.45 -9.51 9.27
C SER A 154 -6.97 -10.90 8.89
N GLN A 155 -6.09 -11.77 8.39
CA GLN A 155 -6.45 -13.15 8.04
C GLN A 155 -6.63 -14.02 9.28
N VAL A 156 -5.74 -13.87 10.28
CA VAL A 156 -5.79 -14.65 11.52
C VAL A 156 -7.04 -14.32 12.35
N ILE A 157 -7.38 -13.04 12.49
CA ILE A 157 -8.51 -12.61 13.31
C ILE A 157 -9.86 -12.70 12.59
N ARG A 158 -9.86 -13.13 11.32
CA ARG A 158 -11.10 -13.22 10.55
C ARG A 158 -12.02 -14.31 11.09
N GLY A 159 -13.19 -13.91 11.55
CA GLY A 159 -14.19 -14.82 12.12
C GLY A 159 -14.02 -15.06 13.62
N GLU A 160 -13.00 -14.48 14.24
CA GLU A 160 -12.81 -14.54 15.68
C GLU A 160 -13.55 -13.38 16.36
N GLU A 161 -14.02 -13.64 17.57
CA GLU A 161 -14.61 -12.60 18.42
C GLU A 161 -13.50 -11.71 19.03
N ARG A 162 -13.76 -10.41 19.14
CA ARG A 162 -12.78 -9.43 19.66
C ARG A 162 -12.29 -9.80 21.08
N GLU A 163 -13.19 -10.36 21.89
CA GLU A 163 -12.93 -10.77 23.28
C GLU A 163 -11.96 -11.94 23.40
N SER A 164 -11.85 -12.77 22.36
CA SER A 164 -10.90 -13.88 22.31
C SER A 164 -9.46 -13.42 22.04
N LEU A 165 -9.29 -12.18 21.54
CA LEU A 165 -7.99 -11.63 21.20
C LEU A 165 -7.31 -11.02 22.45
N SER A 166 -6.27 -11.65 22.94
CA SER A 166 -5.47 -11.15 24.06
C SER A 166 -4.49 -10.05 23.62
N LYS A 167 -3.70 -10.33 22.61
CA LYS A 167 -2.73 -9.38 22.02
C LYS A 167 -2.31 -9.78 20.61
N ILE A 168 -1.70 -8.85 19.93
CA ILE A 168 -1.06 -9.04 18.62
C ILE A 168 0.46 -8.85 18.80
N ILE A 169 1.23 -9.74 18.19
CA ILE A 169 2.69 -9.65 18.16
C ILE A 169 3.11 -9.40 16.70
N ILE A 170 3.62 -8.22 16.43
CA ILE A 170 4.12 -7.82 15.10
C ILE A 170 5.61 -8.19 15.05
N THR A 171 5.99 -9.03 14.11
CA THR A 171 7.39 -9.41 13.93
C THR A 171 8.16 -8.38 13.11
N ALA A 172 9.45 -8.24 13.36
CA ALA A 172 10.37 -7.38 12.65
C ALA A 172 11.68 -8.10 12.35
N SER A 173 12.28 -7.85 11.18
CA SER A 173 13.63 -8.34 10.86
C SER A 173 14.72 -7.64 11.69
N GLY A 174 14.42 -6.44 12.20
CA GLY A 174 15.32 -5.59 12.97
C GLY A 174 16.14 -4.61 12.13
N GLY A 175 16.08 -4.70 10.80
CA GLY A 175 16.76 -3.78 9.89
C GLY A 175 18.29 -3.92 9.88
N ALA A 176 18.97 -2.98 9.23
CA ALA A 176 20.43 -2.97 9.03
C ALA A 176 21.20 -2.84 10.35
N PHE A 177 20.67 -2.12 11.31
CA PHE A 177 21.37 -1.73 12.53
C PHE A 177 21.03 -2.59 13.75
N ARG A 178 20.30 -3.68 13.56
CA ARG A 178 19.80 -4.54 14.66
C ARG A 178 20.86 -5.07 15.62
N ASN A 179 22.12 -5.17 15.17
CA ASN A 179 23.22 -5.70 15.97
C ASN A 179 24.17 -4.60 16.47
N LEU A 180 23.89 -3.32 16.18
CA LEU A 180 24.74 -2.20 16.61
C LEU A 180 24.35 -1.73 18.01
N THR A 181 25.36 -1.37 18.78
CA THR A 181 25.18 -0.69 20.07
C THR A 181 24.81 0.80 19.85
N ALA A 182 24.28 1.43 20.89
CA ALA A 182 23.95 2.86 20.83
C ALA A 182 25.15 3.77 20.46
N SER A 183 26.37 3.39 20.86
CA SER A 183 27.58 4.11 20.51
C SER A 183 27.95 3.96 19.01
N GLU A 184 27.73 2.78 18.44
CA GLU A 184 28.03 2.53 17.03
C GLU A 184 27.01 3.19 16.11
N LEU A 185 25.79 3.45 16.59
CA LEU A 185 24.75 4.14 15.83
C LEU A 185 25.07 5.62 15.56
N ILE A 186 26.02 6.23 16.30
CA ILE A 186 26.39 7.65 16.11
C ILE A 186 27.09 7.87 14.77
N ASP A 187 27.85 6.88 14.32
CA ASP A 187 28.71 6.98 13.13
C ASP A 187 28.11 6.31 11.88
N VAL A 188 26.83 5.88 11.91
CA VAL A 188 26.20 5.23 10.76
C VAL A 188 25.98 6.23 9.62
N THR A 189 26.10 5.72 8.39
CA THR A 189 25.96 6.50 7.18
C THR A 189 24.62 6.25 6.48
N PRO A 190 24.14 7.17 5.62
CA PRO A 190 22.97 6.94 4.78
C PRO A 190 23.07 5.69 3.89
N ASP A 191 24.26 5.38 3.38
CA ASP A 191 24.50 4.21 2.54
C ASP A 191 24.29 2.91 3.34
N GLN A 192 24.77 2.86 4.58
CA GLN A 192 24.52 1.72 5.47
C GLN A 192 23.03 1.57 5.80
N ALA A 193 22.32 2.70 6.03
CA ALA A 193 20.87 2.66 6.27
C ALA A 193 20.08 2.20 5.03
N SER A 194 20.61 2.44 3.84
CA SER A 194 19.99 2.06 2.56
C SER A 194 20.20 0.59 2.20
N THR A 195 20.87 -0.20 3.06
CA THR A 195 21.16 -1.62 2.82
C THR A 195 20.42 -2.49 3.82
N HIS A 196 19.48 -3.34 3.34
CA HIS A 196 18.80 -4.28 4.22
C HIS A 196 19.50 -5.64 4.19
N PRO A 197 19.75 -6.30 5.35
CA PRO A 197 20.53 -7.55 5.40
C PRO A 197 19.85 -8.74 4.71
N THR A 198 18.54 -8.68 4.49
CA THR A 198 17.74 -9.82 4.01
C THR A 198 16.95 -9.48 2.74
N TRP A 199 16.41 -8.26 2.63
CA TRP A 199 15.44 -7.90 1.61
C TRP A 199 15.95 -6.84 0.65
N ASN A 200 15.64 -7.00 -0.64
CA ASN A 200 15.78 -5.95 -1.62
C ASN A 200 14.46 -5.19 -1.74
N MET A 201 14.39 -4.04 -1.09
CA MET A 201 13.18 -3.21 -1.01
C MET A 201 13.45 -1.81 -1.57
N GLY A 202 12.42 -0.99 -1.70
CA GLY A 202 12.58 0.42 -2.03
C GLY A 202 13.43 1.15 -0.98
N GLN A 203 14.18 2.17 -1.39
CA GLN A 203 15.13 2.89 -0.54
C GLN A 203 14.49 3.43 0.75
N ARG A 204 13.31 4.04 0.64
CA ARG A 204 12.61 4.62 1.79
C ARG A 204 12.30 3.58 2.87
N ILE A 205 11.62 2.49 2.51
CA ILE A 205 11.26 1.45 3.48
C ILE A 205 12.50 0.75 4.05
N THR A 206 13.61 0.69 3.31
CA THR A 206 14.88 0.14 3.79
C THR A 206 15.46 1.01 4.90
N ILE A 207 15.49 2.34 4.71
CA ILE A 207 15.92 3.31 5.71
C ILE A 207 15.00 3.30 6.94
N ASP A 208 13.69 3.28 6.73
CA ASP A 208 12.70 3.20 7.80
C ASP A 208 12.86 1.90 8.61
N SER A 209 13.22 0.79 7.95
CA SER A 209 13.52 -0.48 8.61
C SER A 209 14.80 -0.41 9.45
N ALA A 210 15.85 0.26 8.95
CA ALA A 210 17.12 0.39 9.65
C ALA A 210 16.97 1.09 11.02
N SER A 211 16.07 2.06 11.10
CA SER A 211 15.76 2.82 12.32
C SER A 211 14.59 2.23 13.14
N LEU A 212 13.98 1.14 12.72
CA LEU A 212 12.72 0.60 13.22
C LEU A 212 11.51 1.57 13.06
N PHE A 213 11.66 2.66 12.33
CA PHE A 213 10.58 3.62 12.10
C PHE A 213 9.43 2.99 11.32
N ASN A 214 9.74 2.12 10.34
CA ASN A 214 8.72 1.33 9.65
C ASN A 214 7.85 0.55 10.63
N LYS A 215 8.47 -0.09 11.64
CA LYS A 215 7.73 -0.87 12.64
C LYS A 215 6.90 0.02 13.57
N ALA A 216 7.37 1.23 13.87
CA ALA A 216 6.59 2.20 14.64
C ALA A 216 5.32 2.64 13.87
N LEU A 217 5.44 2.87 12.56
CA LEU A 217 4.27 3.15 11.70
C LEU A 217 3.30 1.98 11.68
N GLU A 218 3.80 0.75 11.59
CA GLU A 218 2.99 -0.46 11.60
C GLU A 218 2.24 -0.69 12.92
N VAL A 219 2.83 -0.35 14.06
CA VAL A 219 2.13 -0.39 15.36
C VAL A 219 0.95 0.56 15.38
N ILE A 220 1.13 1.78 14.86
CA ILE A 220 0.03 2.76 14.77
C ILE A 220 -1.03 2.27 13.78
N GLU A 221 -0.61 1.76 12.64
CA GLU A 221 -1.49 1.21 11.62
C GLU A 221 -2.32 0.04 12.17
N ALA A 222 -1.70 -0.92 12.87
CA ALA A 222 -2.40 -2.04 13.52
C ALA A 222 -3.44 -1.56 14.53
N LYS A 223 -3.06 -0.58 15.36
CA LYS A 223 -3.99 0.04 16.32
C LYS A 223 -5.23 0.59 15.61
N GLU A 224 -5.03 1.33 14.53
CA GLU A 224 -6.12 1.95 13.79
C GLU A 224 -6.96 0.93 13.02
N PHE A 225 -6.35 -0.01 12.27
CA PHE A 225 -7.09 -1.03 11.52
C PHE A 225 -7.95 -1.92 12.41
N PHE A 226 -7.38 -2.42 13.49
CA PHE A 226 -8.00 -3.48 14.30
C PHE A 226 -8.66 -2.96 15.59
N GLY A 227 -8.63 -1.64 15.84
CA GLY A 227 -9.23 -1.03 17.03
C GLY A 227 -8.57 -1.50 18.34
N LEU A 228 -7.26 -1.70 18.30
CA LEU A 228 -6.49 -2.20 19.44
C LEU A 228 -6.02 -1.07 20.36
N LYS A 229 -5.82 -1.41 21.63
CA LYS A 229 -5.08 -0.54 22.57
C LYS A 229 -3.59 -0.75 22.35
N SER A 230 -2.77 0.26 22.64
CA SER A 230 -1.30 0.13 22.56
C SER A 230 -0.74 -0.98 23.42
N SER A 231 -1.39 -1.29 24.56
CA SER A 231 -1.02 -2.39 25.47
C SER A 231 -1.32 -3.79 24.91
N GLU A 232 -2.09 -3.88 23.84
CA GLU A 232 -2.46 -5.13 23.16
C GLU A 232 -1.56 -5.41 21.94
N ILE A 233 -0.58 -4.54 21.68
CA ILE A 233 0.35 -4.67 20.54
C ILE A 233 1.77 -4.80 21.09
N GLU A 234 2.44 -5.87 20.72
CA GLU A 234 3.86 -6.10 21.00
C GLU A 234 4.65 -6.15 19.69
N VAL A 235 5.92 -5.80 19.76
CA VAL A 235 6.86 -5.95 18.65
C VAL A 235 7.93 -6.95 19.05
N LEU A 236 8.17 -7.93 18.19
CA LEU A 236 9.22 -8.92 18.37
C LEU A 236 10.23 -8.83 17.22
N ILE A 237 11.49 -8.53 17.54
CA ILE A 237 12.57 -8.63 16.56
C ILE A 237 12.90 -10.11 16.39
N HIS A 238 12.64 -10.63 15.19
CA HIS A 238 12.84 -12.02 14.82
C HIS A 238 13.67 -12.10 13.53
N PRO A 239 15.00 -12.19 13.63
CA PRO A 239 15.90 -12.17 12.48
C PRO A 239 15.70 -13.28 11.44
N PRO A 240 15.31 -14.51 11.81
CA PRO A 240 15.10 -15.59 10.85
C PRO A 240 14.00 -15.29 9.83
N VAL A 241 14.32 -15.46 8.55
CA VAL A 241 13.42 -15.19 7.42
C VAL A 241 12.21 -16.12 7.35
N SER A 242 12.33 -17.32 7.89
CA SER A 242 11.25 -18.31 7.92
C SER A 242 9.94 -17.77 8.49
N TYR A 243 10.03 -16.78 9.35
CA TYR A 243 8.85 -16.17 9.99
C TYR A 243 8.02 -15.28 9.06
N THR A 244 8.63 -14.67 8.06
CA THR A 244 7.93 -13.82 7.09
C THR A 244 7.12 -14.62 6.07
N HIS A 245 7.29 -15.94 6.04
CA HIS A 245 6.55 -16.86 5.18
C HIS A 245 5.38 -17.53 5.91
N LEU A 246 5.29 -17.40 7.24
CA LEU A 246 4.15 -17.87 8.00
C LEU A 246 3.00 -16.89 7.84
N ARG A 247 2.02 -17.30 7.07
CA ARG A 247 0.74 -16.61 6.94
C ARG A 247 -0.32 -17.36 7.72
N ALA A 248 -1.47 -16.73 7.94
CA ALA A 248 -2.59 -17.30 8.67
C ALA A 248 -3.02 -18.71 8.21
N HIS A 249 -2.71 -19.09 6.98
CA HIS A 249 -3.06 -20.39 6.39
C HIS A 249 -1.88 -21.36 6.32
N GLU A 250 -0.72 -20.95 6.75
CA GLU A 250 0.49 -21.78 6.81
C GLU A 250 0.69 -22.31 8.21
N THR A 251 -0.39 -22.67 8.90
CA THR A 251 -0.28 -23.63 9.99
C THR A 251 0.20 -24.90 9.35
N ILE A 252 1.45 -25.23 9.60
CA ILE A 252 2.03 -26.50 9.22
C ILE A 252 1.11 -27.56 9.81
N ALA A 253 0.38 -28.23 8.95
CA ALA A 253 -0.20 -29.49 9.32
C ALA A 253 0.98 -30.44 9.48
N ASP A 254 1.32 -30.81 10.70
CA ASP A 254 2.25 -31.89 11.01
C ASP A 254 1.76 -33.21 10.43
#